data_98b99a1dc9117d0b97497d3dbc273bd9
#
_entry.id   98b99a1dc9117d0b97497d3dbc273bd9
#
_cell.length_a   1.000
_cell.length_b   1.000
_cell.length_c   1.000
_cell.angle_alpha   90.00
_cell.angle_beta   90.00
_cell.angle_gamma   90.00
#
_symmetry.space_group_name_H-M   'P 1'
#
loop_
_entity.id
_entity.type
_entity.pdbx_description
1 polymer ?
#
loop_
_entity_poly.entity_id
_entity_poly.type
_entity_poly.pdbx_seq_one_letter_code
_entity_poly.pdbx_strand_id
1 'polypeptide(L)'
;EIERRVQLGIYDHEEFARAMVWVEKYCKSNEGVDFNPEHLVYSREEKDARWEYVVKMTLIFRDMMIGNPKLAEMGFKEEAMGHNAIAAGFQGQRQWTDYKPDGDFSEAILNTSFDWNGIREAFTFATENDTLNCTSMLFNHLLTNTAQIFADVRTYWSPNAVERVTGKRLEGKAANGFIHLINSGSCTLDGTGWQTCDGKPV
;
A
#
# COMPACT_ATOMS: atom_id res chain seq x y z
N GLU A 1 18.38 4.75 1.74
CA GLU A 1 18.20 4.17 3.08
C GLU A 1 17.49 2.82 3.01
N ILE A 2 16.41 2.67 2.24
CA ILE A 2 15.69 1.39 2.09
C ILE A 2 16.63 0.28 1.62
N GLU A 3 17.32 0.50 0.50
CA GLU A 3 18.26 -0.47 -0.05
C GLU A 3 19.36 -0.86 0.97
N ARG A 4 19.91 0.13 1.67
CA ARG A 4 20.91 -0.09 2.72
C ARG A 4 20.35 -0.99 3.83
N ARG A 5 19.15 -0.70 4.33
CA ARG A 5 18.52 -1.51 5.39
C ARG A 5 18.21 -2.92 4.92
N VAL A 6 17.71 -3.08 3.70
CA VAL A 6 17.48 -4.42 3.12
C VAL A 6 18.79 -5.22 3.03
N GLN A 7 19.86 -4.61 2.50
CA GLN A 7 21.16 -5.27 2.33
C GLN A 7 21.83 -5.64 3.66
N LEU A 8 21.68 -4.78 4.68
CA LEU A 8 22.28 -4.99 6.00
C LEU A 8 21.38 -5.76 6.98
N GLY A 9 20.17 -6.16 6.54
CA GLY A 9 19.22 -6.87 7.40
C GLY A 9 18.65 -6.04 8.54
N ILE A 10 18.52 -4.72 8.36
CA ILE A 10 18.02 -3.78 9.38
C ILE A 10 16.50 -3.71 9.32
N TYR A 11 15.85 -4.77 9.77
CA TYR A 11 14.40 -4.91 9.95
C TYR A 11 14.13 -6.03 10.96
N ASP A 12 12.96 -6.07 11.58
CA ASP A 12 12.59 -7.15 12.51
C ASP A 12 12.40 -8.47 11.75
N HIS A 13 13.33 -9.41 11.94
CA HIS A 13 13.33 -10.70 11.26
C HIS A 13 12.18 -11.62 11.71
N GLU A 14 11.75 -11.53 12.97
CA GLU A 14 10.63 -12.32 13.48
C GLU A 14 9.32 -11.81 12.90
N GLU A 15 9.16 -10.50 12.84
CA GLU A 15 7.98 -9.89 12.19
C GLU A 15 7.98 -10.16 10.68
N PHE A 16 9.13 -10.08 10.01
CA PHE A 16 9.24 -10.44 8.62
C PHE A 16 8.75 -11.87 8.35
N ALA A 17 9.14 -12.82 9.18
CA ALA A 17 8.69 -14.21 9.05
C ALA A 17 7.16 -14.33 9.19
N ARG A 18 6.54 -13.63 10.15
CA ARG A 18 5.07 -13.59 10.30
C ARG A 18 4.38 -12.93 9.09
N ALA A 19 4.95 -11.84 8.61
CA ALA A 19 4.43 -11.14 7.42
C ALA A 19 4.47 -12.03 6.18
N MET A 20 5.54 -12.79 5.97
CA MET A 20 5.65 -13.72 4.84
C MET A 20 4.61 -14.86 4.92
N VAL A 21 4.30 -15.38 6.11
CA VAL A 21 3.21 -16.36 6.28
C VAL A 21 1.86 -15.76 5.88
N TRP A 22 1.61 -14.51 6.25
CA TRP A 22 0.40 -13.79 5.87
C TRP A 22 0.33 -13.55 4.35
N VAL A 23 1.44 -13.11 3.74
CA VAL A 23 1.55 -12.90 2.29
C VAL A 23 1.32 -14.21 1.54
N GLU A 24 1.92 -15.31 1.97
CA GLU A 24 1.70 -16.62 1.35
C GLU A 24 0.21 -16.99 1.33
N LYS A 25 -0.46 -16.78 2.45
CA LYS A 25 -1.87 -17.13 2.59
C LYS A 25 -2.82 -16.24 1.81
N TYR A 26 -2.62 -14.93 1.83
CA TYR A 26 -3.61 -13.96 1.35
C TYR A 26 -3.25 -13.30 0.02
N CYS A 27 -1.98 -13.22 -0.32
CA CYS A 27 -1.51 -12.57 -1.55
C CYS A 27 -1.10 -13.60 -2.60
N LYS A 28 -0.08 -14.39 -2.32
CA LYS A 28 0.48 -15.35 -3.30
C LYS A 28 -0.50 -16.44 -3.72
N SER A 29 -1.32 -16.94 -2.81
CA SER A 29 -2.36 -17.95 -3.12
C SER A 29 -3.48 -17.41 -4.00
N ASN A 30 -3.61 -16.09 -4.13
CA ASN A 30 -4.64 -15.40 -4.90
C ASN A 30 -4.04 -14.56 -6.05
N GLU A 31 -2.78 -14.80 -6.43
CA GLU A 31 -2.19 -14.16 -7.60
C GLU A 31 -3.06 -14.42 -8.84
N GLY A 32 -3.40 -13.34 -9.53
CA GLY A 32 -4.17 -13.41 -10.76
C GLY A 32 -3.33 -13.88 -11.95
N VAL A 33 -3.96 -13.87 -13.11
CA VAL A 33 -3.28 -14.18 -14.37
C VAL A 33 -2.33 -13.04 -14.72
N ASP A 34 -1.09 -13.39 -15.05
CA ASP A 34 -0.10 -12.43 -15.57
C ASP A 34 -0.39 -12.19 -17.05
N PHE A 35 -0.82 -10.98 -17.39
CA PHE A 35 -1.14 -10.57 -18.75
C PHE A 35 0.05 -9.94 -19.50
N ASN A 36 1.23 -9.90 -18.88
CA ASN A 36 2.41 -9.41 -19.56
C ASN A 36 2.80 -10.33 -20.74
N PRO A 37 3.45 -9.80 -21.79
CA PRO A 37 4.09 -10.64 -22.80
C PRO A 37 5.04 -11.66 -22.14
N GLU A 38 5.12 -12.86 -22.68
CA GLU A 38 5.86 -13.98 -22.10
C GLU A 38 7.30 -13.62 -21.68
N HIS A 39 7.99 -12.80 -22.47
CA HIS A 39 9.36 -12.35 -22.18
C HIS A 39 9.47 -11.36 -21.00
N LEU A 40 8.35 -10.85 -20.48
CA LEU A 40 8.29 -9.97 -19.31
C LEU A 40 7.70 -10.67 -18.08
N VAL A 41 7.25 -11.91 -18.22
CA VAL A 41 6.73 -12.69 -17.09
C VAL A 41 7.88 -13.19 -16.23
N TYR A 42 7.86 -12.81 -14.96
CA TYR A 42 8.85 -13.29 -14.00
C TYR A 42 8.65 -14.76 -13.67
N SER A 43 9.74 -15.49 -13.49
CA SER A 43 9.72 -16.85 -12.93
C SER A 43 9.13 -16.86 -11.51
N ARG A 44 8.74 -18.04 -11.03
CA ARG A 44 8.24 -18.15 -9.64
C ARG A 44 9.30 -17.69 -8.62
N GLU A 45 10.53 -18.05 -8.83
CA GLU A 45 11.64 -17.66 -7.97
C GLU A 45 11.85 -16.13 -7.93
N GLU A 46 11.80 -15.48 -9.09
CA GLU A 46 11.89 -14.02 -9.16
C GLU A 46 10.69 -13.33 -8.48
N LYS A 47 9.47 -13.86 -8.64
CA LYS A 47 8.28 -13.36 -7.95
C LYS A 47 8.41 -13.52 -6.44
N ASP A 48 8.91 -14.65 -5.96
CA ASP A 48 9.14 -14.89 -4.53
C ASP A 48 10.16 -13.93 -3.95
N ALA A 49 11.27 -13.70 -4.64
CA ALA A 49 12.28 -12.72 -4.24
C ALA A 49 11.70 -11.28 -4.18
N ARG A 50 10.80 -10.94 -5.11
CA ARG A 50 10.10 -9.66 -5.11
C ARG A 50 9.13 -9.54 -3.93
N TRP A 51 8.39 -10.59 -3.60
CA TRP A 51 7.54 -10.63 -2.41
C TRP A 51 8.35 -10.41 -1.12
N GLU A 52 9.47 -11.08 -0.97
CA GLU A 52 10.37 -10.83 0.17
C GLU A 52 10.83 -9.37 0.22
N TYR A 53 11.20 -8.81 -0.92
CA TYR A 53 11.68 -7.44 -0.98
C TYR A 53 10.62 -6.41 -0.58
N VAL A 54 9.40 -6.51 -1.12
CA VAL A 54 8.32 -5.55 -0.80
C VAL A 54 7.85 -5.66 0.65
N VAL A 55 7.88 -6.85 1.24
CA VAL A 55 7.60 -7.03 2.68
C VAL A 55 8.69 -6.36 3.52
N LYS A 56 9.96 -6.56 3.20
CA LYS A 56 11.08 -5.85 3.87
C LYS A 56 10.93 -4.33 3.74
N MET A 57 10.60 -3.83 2.55
CA MET A 57 10.31 -2.41 2.32
C MET A 57 9.21 -1.90 3.26
N THR A 58 8.12 -2.63 3.37
CA THR A 58 6.96 -2.22 4.20
C THR A 58 7.33 -2.09 5.66
N LEU A 59 8.07 -3.07 6.21
CA LEU A 59 8.59 -2.99 7.57
C LEU A 59 9.51 -1.79 7.75
N ILE A 60 10.43 -1.60 6.81
CA ILE A 60 11.40 -0.50 6.85
C ILE A 60 10.70 0.87 6.79
N PHE A 61 9.70 1.05 5.91
CA PHE A 61 8.93 2.30 5.84
C PHE A 61 8.24 2.61 7.16
N ARG A 62 7.53 1.63 7.73
CA ARG A 62 6.88 1.78 9.03
C ARG A 62 7.89 2.16 10.10
N ASP A 63 9.00 1.42 10.20
CA ASP A 63 10.03 1.64 11.20
C ASP A 63 10.74 2.99 11.01
N MET A 64 10.88 3.46 9.79
CA MET A 64 11.34 4.83 9.52
C MET A 64 10.34 5.90 10.00
N MET A 65 9.03 5.63 9.89
CA MET A 65 8.01 6.56 10.38
C MET A 65 8.01 6.64 11.90
N ILE A 66 7.79 5.52 12.57
CA ILE A 66 7.45 5.49 14.01
C ILE A 66 8.56 4.93 14.90
N GLY A 67 9.63 4.38 14.32
CA GLY A 67 10.68 3.66 15.04
C GLY A 67 10.31 2.22 15.37
N ASN A 68 11.32 1.46 15.81
CA ASN A 68 11.17 0.08 16.23
C ASN A 68 12.24 -0.28 17.27
N PRO A 69 11.87 -0.44 18.56
CA PRO A 69 12.82 -0.76 19.64
C PRO A 69 13.61 -2.05 19.40
N LYS A 70 13.05 -3.00 18.65
CA LYS A 70 13.70 -4.26 18.31
C LYS A 70 15.02 -4.03 17.56
N LEU A 71 15.07 -3.00 16.72
CA LEU A 71 16.30 -2.64 16.00
C LEU A 71 17.42 -2.21 16.95
N ALA A 72 17.08 -1.54 18.07
CA ALA A 72 18.08 -1.19 19.09
C ALA A 72 18.65 -2.43 19.77
N GLU A 73 17.82 -3.45 20.03
CA GLU A 73 18.26 -4.74 20.59
C GLU A 73 19.21 -5.46 19.62
N MET A 74 19.01 -5.28 18.32
CA MET A 74 19.88 -5.81 17.25
C MET A 74 21.17 -5.00 17.06
N GLY A 75 21.33 -3.88 17.76
CA GLY A 75 22.50 -3.00 17.68
C GLY A 75 22.33 -1.75 16.81
N PHE A 76 21.17 -1.56 16.17
CA PHE A 76 20.85 -0.44 15.27
C PHE A 76 20.07 0.66 16.01
N LYS A 77 20.74 1.34 16.94
CA LYS A 77 20.11 2.32 17.84
C LYS A 77 19.56 3.55 17.11
N GLU A 78 20.24 4.03 16.10
CA GLU A 78 19.80 5.18 15.31
C GLU A 78 18.57 4.84 14.47
N GLU A 79 18.59 3.69 13.80
CA GLU A 79 17.48 3.21 12.97
C GLU A 79 16.24 2.86 13.80
N ALA A 80 16.44 2.51 15.05
CA ALA A 80 15.34 2.21 15.99
C ALA A 80 14.49 3.43 16.36
N MET A 81 15.03 4.63 16.24
CA MET A 81 14.35 5.87 16.70
C MET A 81 13.20 6.29 15.77
N GLY A 82 13.29 6.01 14.47
CA GLY A 82 12.36 6.53 13.49
C GLY A 82 12.40 8.06 13.38
N HIS A 83 11.42 8.62 12.66
CA HIS A 83 11.33 10.06 12.42
C HIS A 83 10.12 10.73 13.10
N ASN A 84 9.33 9.97 13.88
CA ASN A 84 8.08 10.44 14.47
C ASN A 84 7.15 11.05 13.40
N ALA A 85 7.06 10.41 12.24
CA ALA A 85 6.30 10.90 11.10
C ALA A 85 4.85 10.44 11.19
N ILE A 86 3.91 11.37 11.02
CA ILE A 86 2.46 11.11 11.00
C ILE A 86 1.94 10.83 9.59
N ALA A 87 2.74 11.12 8.58
CA ALA A 87 2.48 10.79 7.18
C ALA A 87 3.79 10.63 6.43
N ALA A 88 3.79 9.83 5.39
CA ALA A 88 4.94 9.62 4.52
C ALA A 88 4.49 9.29 3.09
N GLY A 89 5.44 9.13 2.19
CA GLY A 89 5.20 8.67 0.84
C GLY A 89 6.48 8.14 0.20
N PHE A 90 6.34 7.40 -0.87
CA PHE A 90 7.47 6.84 -1.59
C PHE A 90 7.42 7.18 -3.08
N GLN A 91 8.44 7.88 -3.55
CA GLN A 91 8.61 8.19 -4.95
C GLN A 91 9.51 7.14 -5.61
N GLY A 92 8.90 5.99 -5.97
CA GLY A 92 9.59 4.89 -6.59
C GLY A 92 9.51 4.87 -8.12
N GLN A 93 9.50 6.03 -8.77
CA GLN A 93 9.38 6.09 -10.22
C GLN A 93 10.71 5.88 -10.93
N ARG A 94 10.67 5.42 -12.17
CA ARG A 94 11.73 5.18 -13.15
C ARG A 94 13.06 4.69 -12.60
N GLN A 95 13.91 5.52 -12.03
CA GLN A 95 15.22 5.11 -11.52
C GLN A 95 15.16 4.00 -10.48
N TRP A 96 14.01 3.87 -9.79
CA TRP A 96 13.77 2.78 -8.86
C TRP A 96 13.09 1.58 -9.54
N THR A 97 11.96 1.80 -10.21
CA THR A 97 11.13 0.72 -10.78
C THR A 97 11.77 -0.01 -11.95
N ASP A 98 12.78 0.60 -12.59
CA ASP A 98 13.59 -0.09 -13.60
C ASP A 98 14.39 -1.27 -13.02
N TYR A 99 14.63 -1.30 -11.70
CA TYR A 99 15.49 -2.28 -11.05
C TYR A 99 14.87 -2.96 -9.84
N LYS A 100 13.86 -2.35 -9.21
CA LYS A 100 13.29 -2.77 -7.94
C LYS A 100 11.76 -2.77 -8.00
N PRO A 101 11.08 -3.58 -7.18
CA PRO A 101 9.64 -3.43 -6.97
C PRO A 101 9.31 -2.05 -6.44
N ASP A 102 8.18 -1.50 -6.84
CA ASP A 102 7.72 -0.21 -6.32
C ASP A 102 7.05 -0.32 -4.94
N GLY A 103 6.42 0.78 -4.50
CA GLY A 103 5.84 0.91 -3.17
C GLY A 103 4.42 0.40 -3.01
N ASP A 104 3.77 -0.11 -4.06
CA ASP A 104 2.32 -0.42 -4.07
C ASP A 104 1.88 -1.32 -2.91
N PHE A 105 2.63 -2.39 -2.64
CA PHE A 105 2.32 -3.27 -1.51
C PHE A 105 2.45 -2.53 -0.17
N SER A 106 3.48 -1.70 -0.01
CA SER A 106 3.69 -0.90 1.20
C SER A 106 2.57 0.12 1.38
N GLU A 107 2.12 0.78 0.31
CA GLU A 107 1.01 1.71 0.32
C GLU A 107 -0.28 1.02 0.74
N ALA A 108 -0.60 -0.15 0.13
CA ALA A 108 -1.77 -0.92 0.49
C ALA A 108 -1.77 -1.29 1.98
N ILE A 109 -0.69 -1.86 2.48
CA ILE A 109 -0.60 -2.34 3.86
C ILE A 109 -0.57 -1.17 4.86
N LEU A 110 0.24 -0.14 4.63
CA LEU A 110 0.36 0.97 5.57
C LEU A 110 -0.93 1.80 5.67
N ASN A 111 -1.64 2.02 4.57
CA ASN A 111 -2.94 2.69 4.58
C ASN A 111 -4.10 1.81 5.09
N THR A 112 -3.84 0.56 5.43
CA THR A 112 -4.85 -0.37 5.95
C THR A 112 -4.86 -0.34 7.49
N SER A 113 -6.04 -0.49 8.12
CA SER A 113 -6.19 -0.54 9.57
C SER A 113 -5.95 -1.92 10.19
N PHE A 114 -5.34 -2.83 9.44
CA PHE A 114 -4.86 -4.13 9.91
C PHE A 114 -3.66 -4.60 9.09
N ASP A 115 -2.92 -5.55 9.64
CA ASP A 115 -1.86 -6.26 8.95
C ASP A 115 -1.72 -7.69 9.51
N TRP A 116 -0.56 -8.31 9.33
CA TRP A 116 -0.22 -9.64 9.86
C TRP A 116 -0.19 -9.73 11.39
N ASN A 117 -0.15 -8.60 12.09
CA ASN A 117 -0.24 -8.55 13.56
C ASN A 117 -1.68 -8.33 14.05
N GLY A 118 -2.65 -8.14 13.16
CA GLY A 118 -4.06 -7.88 13.47
C GLY A 118 -4.47 -6.42 13.24
N ILE A 119 -5.55 -6.00 13.91
CA ILE A 119 -6.10 -4.65 13.78
C ILE A 119 -5.17 -3.62 14.44
N ARG A 120 -4.95 -2.51 13.77
CA ARG A 120 -4.17 -1.37 14.22
C ARG A 120 -4.69 -0.08 13.59
N GLU A 121 -4.20 1.06 14.06
CA GLU A 121 -4.43 2.34 13.38
C GLU A 121 -3.74 2.34 12.01
N ALA A 122 -4.45 2.84 10.98
CA ALA A 122 -3.90 3.02 9.66
C ALA A 122 -2.87 4.15 9.65
N PHE A 123 -1.79 3.97 8.90
CA PHE A 123 -0.88 5.06 8.60
C PHE A 123 -1.43 5.89 7.43
N THR A 124 -0.86 7.08 7.23
CA THR A 124 -1.05 7.87 6.02
C THR A 124 0.19 7.73 5.15
N PHE A 125 0.07 7.02 4.04
CA PHE A 125 1.19 6.76 3.13
C PHE A 125 0.77 7.06 1.68
N ALA A 126 1.37 8.09 1.09
CA ALA A 126 0.97 8.59 -0.22
C ALA A 126 1.70 7.90 -1.37
N THR A 127 0.96 7.57 -2.40
CA THR A 127 1.47 7.10 -3.68
C THR A 127 2.35 8.19 -4.32
N GLU A 128 3.45 7.79 -4.95
CA GLU A 128 4.37 8.65 -5.68
C GLU A 128 4.90 9.86 -4.88
N ASN A 129 4.74 9.83 -3.55
CA ASN A 129 5.08 10.92 -2.65
C ASN A 129 4.34 12.24 -2.96
N ASP A 130 3.09 12.16 -3.42
CA ASP A 130 2.24 13.32 -3.65
C ASP A 130 1.86 13.97 -2.32
N THR A 131 2.57 15.04 -1.99
CA THR A 131 2.45 15.75 -0.71
C THR A 131 1.07 16.40 -0.53
N LEU A 132 0.44 16.91 -1.59
CA LEU A 132 -0.87 17.56 -1.50
C LEU A 132 -1.96 16.53 -1.19
N ASN A 133 -1.95 15.42 -1.90
CA ASN A 133 -2.89 14.33 -1.65
C ASN A 133 -2.62 13.69 -0.27
N CYS A 134 -1.36 13.49 0.08
CA CYS A 134 -0.95 13.02 1.41
C CYS A 134 -1.51 13.90 2.54
N THR A 135 -1.43 15.21 2.40
CA THR A 135 -1.97 16.17 3.37
C THR A 135 -3.48 16.03 3.49
N SER A 136 -4.19 15.86 2.37
CA SER A 136 -5.64 15.65 2.35
C SER A 136 -6.02 14.34 3.04
N MET A 137 -5.30 13.26 2.76
CA MET A 137 -5.48 11.96 3.44
C MET A 137 -5.25 12.10 4.95
N LEU A 138 -4.18 12.78 5.37
CA LEU A 138 -3.86 12.99 6.78
C LEU A 138 -4.99 13.76 7.50
N PHE A 139 -5.48 14.86 6.93
CA PHE A 139 -6.59 15.61 7.54
C PHE A 139 -7.86 14.76 7.64
N ASN A 140 -8.20 14.01 6.59
CA ASN A 140 -9.34 13.12 6.63
C ASN A 140 -9.17 12.02 7.69
N HIS A 141 -7.98 11.42 7.79
CA HIS A 141 -7.67 10.44 8.83
C HIS A 141 -7.84 11.02 10.23
N LEU A 142 -7.28 12.19 10.51
CA LEU A 142 -7.37 12.87 11.80
C LEU A 142 -8.81 13.27 12.18
N LEU A 143 -9.66 13.57 11.20
CA LEU A 143 -11.07 13.91 11.42
C LEU A 143 -11.96 12.69 11.63
N THR A 144 -11.68 11.58 10.98
CA THR A 144 -12.56 10.40 10.94
C THR A 144 -12.04 9.21 11.72
N ASN A 145 -10.74 9.18 12.03
CA ASN A 145 -10.04 8.05 12.60
C ASN A 145 -10.23 6.76 11.78
N THR A 146 -10.27 6.89 10.45
CA THR A 146 -10.43 5.77 9.53
C THR A 146 -9.25 5.69 8.56
N ALA A 147 -9.06 4.51 7.97
CA ALA A 147 -8.15 4.32 6.85
C ALA A 147 -8.56 5.22 5.67
N GLN A 148 -7.57 5.73 4.95
CA GLN A 148 -7.78 6.62 3.81
C GLN A 148 -7.28 5.99 2.53
N ILE A 149 -7.88 6.37 1.40
CA ILE A 149 -7.38 6.00 0.08
C ILE A 149 -6.71 7.18 -0.59
N PHE A 150 -5.55 6.93 -1.17
CA PHE A 150 -4.96 7.84 -2.13
C PHE A 150 -5.76 7.78 -3.43
N ALA A 151 -6.21 8.92 -3.95
CA ALA A 151 -6.86 8.96 -5.26
C ALA A 151 -6.80 10.34 -5.90
N ASP A 152 -6.46 10.37 -7.16
CA ASP A 152 -6.54 11.56 -8.01
C ASP A 152 -7.93 11.73 -8.58
N VAL A 153 -8.45 12.95 -8.55
CA VAL A 153 -9.66 13.31 -9.29
C VAL A 153 -9.30 13.49 -10.77
N ARG A 154 -9.68 12.52 -11.60
CA ARG A 154 -9.35 12.55 -13.04
C ARG A 154 -10.38 13.31 -13.87
N THR A 155 -11.66 13.05 -13.65
CA THR A 155 -12.73 13.72 -14.41
C THR A 155 -14.10 13.49 -13.76
N TYR A 156 -15.06 14.28 -14.22
CA TYR A 156 -16.48 14.01 -14.02
C TYR A 156 -17.05 13.40 -15.31
N TRP A 157 -17.64 12.22 -15.20
CA TRP A 157 -18.35 11.56 -16.28
C TRP A 157 -19.82 11.96 -16.25
N SER A 158 -20.23 12.82 -17.20
CA SER A 158 -21.65 13.13 -17.35
C SER A 158 -22.43 11.96 -17.97
N PRO A 159 -23.76 11.84 -17.69
CA PRO A 159 -24.58 10.77 -18.29
C PRO A 159 -24.47 10.73 -19.83
N ASN A 160 -24.50 11.88 -20.47
CA ASN A 160 -24.39 11.97 -21.93
C ASN A 160 -23.02 11.51 -22.45
N ALA A 161 -21.96 11.78 -21.72
CA ALA A 161 -20.62 11.34 -22.09
C ALA A 161 -20.50 9.81 -22.02
N VAL A 162 -21.04 9.21 -20.95
CA VAL A 162 -21.04 7.75 -20.78
C VAL A 162 -21.90 7.08 -21.85
N GLU A 163 -23.12 7.56 -22.10
CA GLU A 163 -24.01 7.00 -23.12
C GLU A 163 -23.36 7.07 -24.52
N ARG A 164 -22.72 8.18 -24.86
CA ARG A 164 -22.02 8.35 -26.14
C ARG A 164 -20.87 7.36 -26.34
N VAL A 165 -20.11 7.07 -25.27
CA VAL A 165 -18.92 6.21 -25.38
C VAL A 165 -19.28 4.73 -25.26
N THR A 166 -20.20 4.39 -24.36
CA THR A 166 -20.50 2.99 -24.02
C THR A 166 -21.80 2.46 -24.61
N GLY A 167 -22.66 3.34 -25.12
CA GLY A 167 -24.02 3.00 -25.52
C GLY A 167 -24.97 2.68 -24.37
N LYS A 168 -24.54 2.87 -23.12
CA LYS A 168 -25.32 2.54 -21.92
C LYS A 168 -25.71 3.79 -21.17
N ARG A 169 -26.95 3.83 -20.67
CA ARG A 169 -27.43 4.87 -19.75
C ARG A 169 -26.98 4.58 -18.33
N LEU A 170 -26.65 5.64 -17.62
CA LEU A 170 -26.42 5.58 -16.19
C LEU A 170 -27.74 5.53 -15.43
N GLU A 171 -27.81 4.70 -14.37
CA GLU A 171 -29.00 4.48 -13.56
C GLU A 171 -28.67 4.53 -12.06
N GLY A 172 -29.68 4.55 -11.23
CA GLY A 172 -29.55 4.52 -9.78
C GLY A 172 -28.72 5.69 -9.22
N LYS A 173 -27.76 5.38 -8.37
CA LYS A 173 -26.88 6.41 -7.76
C LYS A 173 -26.02 7.17 -8.78
N ALA A 174 -25.72 6.57 -9.91
CA ALA A 174 -24.92 7.17 -10.96
C ALA A 174 -25.74 7.93 -12.01
N ALA A 175 -27.08 8.01 -11.90
CA ALA A 175 -27.96 8.60 -12.91
C ALA A 175 -27.59 10.04 -13.33
N ASN A 176 -26.99 10.80 -12.41
CA ASN A 176 -26.52 12.17 -12.66
C ASN A 176 -25.03 12.28 -12.99
N GLY A 177 -24.37 11.16 -13.27
CA GLY A 177 -22.92 11.11 -13.50
C GLY A 177 -22.14 10.71 -12.25
N PHE A 178 -20.82 10.67 -12.38
CA PHE A 178 -19.93 10.32 -11.27
C PHE A 178 -18.54 10.97 -11.44
N ILE A 179 -17.88 11.14 -10.32
CA ILE A 179 -16.47 11.55 -10.28
C ILE A 179 -15.62 10.30 -10.46
N HIS A 180 -14.69 10.35 -11.40
CA HIS A 180 -13.73 9.30 -11.64
C HIS A 180 -12.47 9.56 -10.81
N LEU A 181 -12.21 8.67 -9.88
CA LEU A 181 -11.02 8.66 -9.05
C LEU A 181 -10.10 7.54 -9.52
N ILE A 182 -8.82 7.81 -9.60
CA ILE A 182 -7.79 6.82 -9.92
C ILE A 182 -6.66 6.94 -8.92
N ASN A 183 -6.19 5.78 -8.45
CA ASN A 183 -4.87 5.62 -7.88
C ASN A 183 -3.98 4.88 -8.89
N SER A 184 -2.73 5.29 -9.06
CA SER A 184 -1.74 4.57 -9.85
C SER A 184 -1.13 3.37 -9.11
N GLY A 185 -1.33 3.30 -7.79
CA GLY A 185 -0.90 2.22 -6.91
C GLY A 185 -2.08 1.44 -6.29
N SER A 186 -1.81 0.80 -5.18
CA SER A 186 -2.78 0.00 -4.44
C SER A 186 -3.55 0.84 -3.42
N CYS A 187 -4.80 0.46 -3.17
CA CYS A 187 -5.62 1.08 -2.13
C CYS A 187 -5.53 0.30 -0.82
N THR A 188 -6.09 0.88 0.26
CA THR A 188 -6.34 0.18 1.51
C THR A 188 -7.17 -1.09 1.30
N LEU A 189 -6.95 -2.09 2.17
CA LEU A 189 -7.72 -3.34 2.22
C LEU A 189 -8.94 -3.24 3.15
N ASP A 190 -9.16 -2.09 3.78
CA ASP A 190 -10.33 -1.85 4.62
C ASP A 190 -11.63 -2.00 3.82
N GLY A 191 -12.64 -2.53 4.45
CA GLY A 191 -13.93 -2.79 3.81
C GLY A 191 -13.97 -4.01 2.88
N THR A 192 -12.87 -4.69 2.65
CA THR A 192 -12.82 -5.91 1.81
C THR A 192 -13.43 -7.14 2.50
N GLY A 193 -13.56 -7.10 3.83
CA GLY A 193 -13.99 -8.24 4.64
C GLY A 193 -12.88 -9.25 4.95
N TRP A 194 -11.63 -8.98 4.61
CA TRP A 194 -10.49 -9.83 4.96
C TRP A 194 -10.19 -9.83 6.45
N GLN A 195 -10.48 -8.71 7.09
CA GLN A 195 -10.40 -8.55 8.54
C GLN A 195 -11.75 -8.03 9.06
N THR A 196 -12.18 -8.53 10.21
CA THR A 196 -13.42 -8.10 10.85
C THR A 196 -13.18 -7.72 12.30
N CYS A 197 -13.93 -6.72 12.75
CA CYS A 197 -14.07 -6.36 14.15
C CYS A 197 -15.55 -6.43 14.52
N ASP A 198 -15.90 -7.19 15.56
CA ASP A 198 -17.28 -7.44 15.97
C ASP A 198 -18.21 -7.92 14.82
N GLY A 199 -17.66 -8.74 13.93
CA GLY A 199 -18.38 -9.32 12.78
C GLY A 199 -18.64 -8.34 11.63
N LYS A 200 -18.06 -7.14 11.66
CA LYS A 200 -18.12 -6.15 10.57
C LYS A 200 -16.76 -6.03 9.90
N PRO A 201 -16.71 -5.82 8.57
CA PRO A 201 -15.46 -5.53 7.87
C PRO A 201 -14.75 -4.31 8.49
N VAL A 202 -13.45 -4.42 8.65
CA VAL A 202 -12.58 -3.30 9.04
C VAL A 202 -12.16 -2.56 7.79
#